data_194155742e0bdd34854f44970cdc6917
#
_entry.id   194155742e0bdd34854f44970cdc6917
#
_cell.length_a   1.000
_cell.length_b   1.000
_cell.length_c   1.000
_cell.angle_alpha   90.00
_cell.angle_beta   90.00
_cell.angle_gamma   90.00
#
_symmetry.space_group_name_H-M   'P 1'
#
loop_
_entity.id
_entity.type
_entity.pdbx_description
1 polymer ?
#
loop_
_entity_poly.entity_id
_entity_poly.type
_entity_poly.pdbx_seq_one_letter_code
_entity_poly.pdbx_strand_id
1 'polypeptide(L)'
;MRMTTRKVPGTSFTPPETPRDGDTPAPGQYGAIKLFTGSVSGSLASEVAEYIGVPISGCDIIRFANENIFIRLKNSARGQDVYLIQTMTSPVSDNIMELLIMLDALKRDSAGRITAVVPYLAYGRSDKKDQPRVPITARLLADMIQLAGADRYLTIDLHAGQVQGFFSIPGDVLTAFHLISDHFADKELTNAAVVSTDLGFAKKARNYAAKLNMPLAFVEKRRTGNRGQSEVMSLIGEVAGMDVVIIDDECLTAGSIVNAVNTVRNNGAKDVYVAFTHAVLAGPAVERLKSLDVKEIVTTNTLPIPESRRLPNMTILSVAPLIGEVITRAHYGRSVGELFNE
;
A
#
# COMPACT_ATOMS: atom_id res chain seq x y z
N MET A 1 -18.51 20.41 -0.13
CA MET A 1 -18.99 19.10 -0.61
C MET A 1 -18.64 18.08 0.46
N ARG A 2 -19.63 17.54 1.18
CA ARG A 2 -19.41 16.66 2.33
C ARG A 2 -18.87 15.31 1.82
N MET A 3 -17.67 14.93 2.25
CA MET A 3 -17.21 13.55 2.10
C MET A 3 -18.17 12.64 2.87
N THR A 4 -18.89 11.81 2.16
CA THR A 4 -19.68 10.74 2.78
C THR A 4 -18.71 9.64 3.17
N THR A 5 -18.39 9.54 4.45
CA THR A 5 -17.83 8.33 5.05
C THR A 5 -18.86 7.22 4.90
N ARG A 6 -18.83 6.47 3.79
CA ARG A 6 -19.57 5.23 3.66
C ARG A 6 -18.95 4.22 4.63
N LYS A 7 -19.71 3.74 5.59
CA LYS A 7 -19.42 2.51 6.32
C LYS A 7 -19.23 1.42 5.26
N VAL A 8 -18.07 0.76 5.27
CA VAL A 8 -17.81 -0.42 4.46
C VAL A 8 -18.68 -1.55 5.02
N PRO A 9 -19.67 -2.08 4.28
CA PRO A 9 -20.44 -3.24 4.73
C PRO A 9 -19.55 -4.48 4.63
N GLY A 10 -19.55 -5.30 5.67
CA GLY A 10 -18.96 -6.64 5.64
C GLY A 10 -17.72 -6.86 6.49
N THR A 11 -16.90 -5.86 6.77
CA THR A 11 -16.01 -5.89 7.93
C THR A 11 -16.67 -5.12 9.05
N SER A 12 -17.20 -5.80 10.05
CA SER A 12 -17.55 -5.16 11.31
C SER A 12 -16.24 -4.73 12.01
N PHE A 13 -15.49 -3.80 11.42
CA PHE A 13 -14.50 -3.01 12.13
C PHE A 13 -15.29 -2.10 13.07
N THR A 14 -15.76 -2.68 14.15
CA THR A 14 -16.19 -1.91 15.30
C THR A 14 -14.94 -1.18 15.78
N PRO A 15 -14.97 0.13 16.04
CA PRO A 15 -13.87 0.81 16.73
C PRO A 15 -13.48 -0.06 17.93
N PRO A 16 -12.19 -0.22 18.25
CA PRO A 16 -11.78 -1.07 19.36
C PRO A 16 -12.62 -0.67 20.57
N GLU A 17 -13.37 -1.62 21.11
CA GLU A 17 -14.10 -1.40 22.34
C GLU A 17 -13.10 -0.83 23.34
N THR A 18 -13.43 0.30 23.96
CA THR A 18 -12.72 0.79 25.14
C THR A 18 -12.50 -0.42 26.05
N PRO A 19 -11.26 -0.64 26.56
CA PRO A 19 -10.93 -1.83 27.34
C PRO A 19 -12.04 -2.07 28.36
N ARG A 20 -12.65 -3.25 28.37
CA ARG A 20 -13.60 -3.61 29.41
C ARG A 20 -12.86 -3.61 30.74
N ASP A 21 -13.49 -3.12 31.80
CA ASP A 21 -12.96 -3.24 33.16
C ASP A 21 -12.60 -4.72 33.44
N GLY A 22 -11.31 -5.00 33.52
CA GLY A 22 -10.75 -6.35 33.61
C GLY A 22 -9.71 -6.68 32.53
N ASP A 23 -9.73 -6.00 31.38
CA ASP A 23 -8.76 -6.07 30.29
C ASP A 23 -7.70 -4.98 30.38
N THR A 24 -7.30 -4.58 31.59
CA THR A 24 -6.13 -3.72 31.75
C THR A 24 -4.93 -4.53 31.23
N PRO A 25 -4.36 -4.19 30.06
CA PRO A 25 -3.12 -4.81 29.64
C PRO A 25 -2.13 -4.61 30.78
N ALA A 26 -1.34 -5.62 31.08
CA ALA A 26 -0.13 -5.40 31.89
C ALA A 26 0.54 -4.14 31.37
N PRO A 27 0.98 -3.18 32.21
CA PRO A 27 1.57 -1.94 31.77
C PRO A 27 2.55 -2.26 30.67
N GLY A 28 2.28 -1.77 29.44
CA GLY A 28 3.03 -2.13 28.25
C GLY A 28 4.50 -1.88 28.51
N GLN A 29 5.36 -2.69 27.90
CA GLN A 29 6.82 -2.51 27.97
C GLN A 29 7.24 -1.09 27.54
N TYR A 30 6.35 -0.38 26.89
CA TYR A 30 6.53 0.99 26.35
C TYR A 30 5.42 1.91 26.86
N GLY A 31 5.67 3.23 26.86
CA GLY A 31 4.68 4.23 27.22
C GLY A 31 3.52 4.33 26.21
N ALA A 32 2.77 5.43 26.26
CA ALA A 32 1.61 5.63 25.39
C ALA A 32 1.98 5.65 23.90
N ILE A 33 1.00 5.35 23.05
CA ILE A 33 1.13 5.51 21.59
C ILE A 33 1.39 6.99 21.25
N LYS A 34 2.39 7.23 20.41
CA LYS A 34 2.68 8.51 19.79
C LYS A 34 2.71 8.36 18.28
N LEU A 35 1.86 9.13 17.60
CA LEU A 35 1.84 9.18 16.14
C LEU A 35 2.67 10.38 15.66
N PHE A 36 3.57 10.13 14.73
CA PHE A 36 4.27 11.14 13.96
C PHE A 36 4.02 10.91 12.47
N THR A 37 4.10 11.96 11.68
CA THR A 37 3.95 11.87 10.23
C THR A 37 4.99 12.72 9.53
N GLY A 38 5.51 12.20 8.43
CA GLY A 38 6.27 13.01 7.50
C GLY A 38 5.36 13.87 6.62
N SER A 39 5.99 14.72 5.79
CA SER A 39 5.34 15.79 5.04
C SER A 39 4.29 15.28 4.03
N VAL A 40 4.46 14.07 3.49
CA VAL A 40 3.59 13.55 2.41
C VAL A 40 2.48 12.62 2.89
N SER A 41 2.48 12.24 4.17
CA SER A 41 1.53 11.25 4.72
C SER A 41 0.49 11.85 5.66
N GLY A 42 0.40 13.19 5.75
CA GLY A 42 -0.46 13.88 6.70
C GLY A 42 -1.94 13.50 6.63
N SER A 43 -2.51 13.33 5.42
CA SER A 43 -3.91 12.93 5.27
C SER A 43 -4.16 11.52 5.82
N LEU A 44 -3.36 10.54 5.41
CA LEU A 44 -3.47 9.16 5.90
C LEU A 44 -3.23 9.10 7.42
N ALA A 45 -2.21 9.82 7.92
CA ALA A 45 -1.93 9.88 9.34
C ALA A 45 -3.10 10.48 10.15
N SER A 46 -3.81 11.48 9.61
CA SER A 46 -5.01 12.05 10.24
C SER A 46 -6.14 11.04 10.31
N GLU A 47 -6.38 10.26 9.26
CA GLU A 47 -7.38 9.19 9.24
C GLU A 47 -7.02 8.07 10.25
N VAL A 48 -5.73 7.70 10.36
CA VAL A 48 -5.25 6.74 11.37
C VAL A 48 -5.44 7.30 12.79
N ALA A 49 -5.09 8.56 13.01
CA ALA A 49 -5.24 9.25 14.30
C ALA A 49 -6.71 9.28 14.76
N GLU A 50 -7.63 9.57 13.82
CA GLU A 50 -9.07 9.54 14.07
C GLU A 50 -9.54 8.12 14.44
N TYR A 51 -9.08 7.11 13.69
CA TYR A 51 -9.46 5.71 13.92
C TYR A 51 -9.05 5.20 15.30
N ILE A 52 -7.81 5.48 15.75
CA ILE A 52 -7.29 4.98 17.04
C ILE A 52 -7.55 5.95 18.21
N GLY A 53 -8.09 7.14 17.95
CA GLY A 53 -8.35 8.15 18.99
C GLY A 53 -7.09 8.78 19.59
N VAL A 54 -5.95 8.78 18.87
CA VAL A 54 -4.67 9.33 19.33
C VAL A 54 -4.25 10.49 18.43
N PRO A 55 -4.00 11.70 18.96
CA PRO A 55 -3.63 12.83 18.14
C PRO A 55 -2.21 12.69 17.55
N ILE A 56 -2.00 13.26 16.36
CA ILE A 56 -0.68 13.35 15.76
C ILE A 56 0.22 14.27 16.61
N SER A 57 1.40 13.78 16.96
CA SER A 57 2.43 14.56 17.63
C SER A 57 3.08 15.54 16.65
N GLY A 58 3.22 16.79 17.07
CA GLY A 58 3.77 17.83 16.20
C GLY A 58 5.27 17.65 15.94
N CYS A 59 5.69 17.95 14.72
CA CYS A 59 7.08 18.16 14.36
C CYS A 59 7.20 19.32 13.36
N ASP A 60 8.33 20.02 13.38
CA ASP A 60 8.68 20.97 12.33
C ASP A 60 9.57 20.25 11.32
N ILE A 61 9.18 20.30 10.06
CA ILE A 61 9.95 19.79 8.92
C ILE A 61 10.33 21.01 8.08
N ILE A 62 11.61 21.39 8.11
CA ILE A 62 12.11 22.58 7.45
C ILE A 62 13.09 22.17 6.36
N ARG A 63 12.85 22.63 5.16
CA ARG A 63 13.79 22.49 4.05
C ARG A 63 14.55 23.80 3.89
N PHE A 64 15.87 23.76 4.07
CA PHE A 64 16.72 24.92 3.88
C PHE A 64 16.97 25.20 2.39
N ALA A 65 17.51 26.40 2.10
CA ALA A 65 17.82 26.80 0.73
C ALA A 65 18.88 25.92 0.02
N ASN A 66 19.69 25.20 0.79
CA ASN A 66 20.65 24.19 0.29
C ASN A 66 20.04 22.79 0.20
N GLU A 67 18.70 22.68 0.25
CA GLU A 67 17.90 21.45 0.17
C GLU A 67 18.04 20.51 1.37
N ASN A 68 18.82 20.85 2.39
CA ASN A 68 18.91 20.05 3.60
C ASN A 68 17.58 20.04 4.35
N ILE A 69 17.21 18.87 4.88
CA ILE A 69 16.01 18.68 5.70
C ILE A 69 16.40 18.77 7.17
N PHE A 70 15.69 19.59 7.91
CA PHE A 70 15.81 19.71 9.37
C PHE A 70 14.51 19.30 10.03
N ILE A 71 14.60 18.44 11.03
CA ILE A 71 13.47 17.93 11.81
C ILE A 71 13.60 18.39 13.26
N ARG A 72 12.50 18.90 13.82
CA ARG A 72 12.40 19.21 15.25
C ARG A 72 11.09 18.69 15.81
N LEU A 73 11.17 17.75 16.74
CA LEU A 73 10.01 17.25 17.47
C LEU A 73 9.49 18.34 18.41
N LYS A 74 8.18 18.57 18.42
CA LYS A 74 7.52 19.55 19.34
C LYS A 74 7.17 18.93 20.69
N ASN A 75 7.04 17.61 20.74
CA ASN A 75 6.70 16.85 21.92
C ASN A 75 7.71 15.74 22.10
N SER A 76 8.10 15.45 23.33
CA SER A 76 9.03 14.36 23.62
C SER A 76 8.40 13.00 23.29
N ALA A 77 9.21 12.15 22.69
CA ALA A 77 8.89 10.73 22.41
C ALA A 77 9.54 9.79 23.43
N ARG A 78 10.23 10.31 24.46
CA ARG A 78 11.00 9.54 25.44
C ARG A 78 10.16 8.45 26.10
N GLY A 79 10.63 7.20 25.98
CA GLY A 79 9.98 6.02 26.55
C GLY A 79 8.65 5.63 25.91
N GLN A 80 8.18 6.35 24.88
CA GLN A 80 6.88 6.14 24.26
C GLN A 80 6.93 5.08 23.16
N ASP A 81 5.77 4.50 22.82
CA ASP A 81 5.57 3.61 21.67
C ASP A 81 5.26 4.46 20.43
N VAL A 82 6.24 4.65 19.57
CA VAL A 82 6.18 5.60 18.47
C VAL A 82 5.88 4.91 17.15
N TYR A 83 4.92 5.47 16.42
CA TYR A 83 4.58 5.07 15.04
C TYR A 83 4.80 6.28 14.14
N LEU A 84 5.76 6.16 13.22
CA LEU A 84 6.08 7.18 12.23
C LEU A 84 5.50 6.79 10.88
N ILE A 85 4.47 7.51 10.43
CA ILE A 85 3.78 7.26 9.16
C ILE A 85 4.41 8.11 8.06
N GLN A 86 5.10 7.47 7.11
CA GLN A 86 5.71 8.13 5.95
C GLN A 86 5.77 7.20 4.76
N THR A 87 4.99 7.48 3.73
CA THR A 87 5.03 6.75 2.46
C THR A 87 6.14 7.27 1.54
N MET A 88 6.61 6.44 0.60
CA MET A 88 7.71 6.79 -0.31
C MET A 88 7.19 7.22 -1.69
N THR A 89 6.49 8.36 -1.72
CA THR A 89 6.00 8.96 -2.98
C THR A 89 7.05 9.86 -3.63
N SER A 90 6.75 10.40 -4.81
CA SER A 90 7.61 11.41 -5.47
C SER A 90 7.60 12.74 -4.73
N PRO A 91 8.78 13.40 -4.54
CA PRO A 91 10.14 12.97 -4.90
C PRO A 91 10.66 11.89 -3.95
N VAL A 92 10.91 10.69 -4.49
CA VAL A 92 11.15 9.47 -3.69
C VAL A 92 12.39 9.60 -2.79
N SER A 93 13.50 10.08 -3.31
CA SER A 93 14.77 10.21 -2.55
C SER A 93 14.63 11.18 -1.38
N ASP A 94 13.90 12.27 -1.57
CA ASP A 94 13.64 13.27 -0.53
C ASP A 94 12.80 12.68 0.61
N ASN A 95 11.74 11.96 0.26
CA ASN A 95 10.85 11.33 1.24
C ASN A 95 11.54 10.17 1.99
N ILE A 96 12.47 9.47 1.36
CA ILE A 96 13.32 8.49 2.04
C ILE A 96 14.25 9.21 3.04
N MET A 97 14.95 10.27 2.61
CA MET A 97 15.81 11.03 3.53
C MET A 97 15.04 11.64 4.69
N GLU A 98 13.85 12.18 4.44
CA GLU A 98 12.97 12.70 5.49
C GLU A 98 12.62 11.61 6.51
N LEU A 99 12.20 10.42 6.04
CA LEU A 99 11.93 9.27 6.90
C LEU A 99 13.14 8.93 7.79
N LEU A 100 14.33 8.82 7.19
CA LEU A 100 15.56 8.43 7.92
C LEU A 100 15.94 9.48 8.97
N ILE A 101 15.84 10.77 8.65
CA ILE A 101 16.12 11.86 9.59
C ILE A 101 15.10 11.87 10.73
N MET A 102 13.82 11.61 10.45
CA MET A 102 12.78 11.52 11.48
C MET A 102 13.03 10.33 12.42
N LEU A 103 13.41 9.17 11.88
CA LEU A 103 13.77 8.00 12.69
C LEU A 103 14.95 8.29 13.61
N ASP A 104 16.01 8.95 13.10
CA ASP A 104 17.18 9.33 13.92
C ASP A 104 16.80 10.36 15.00
N ALA A 105 15.94 11.33 14.69
CA ALA A 105 15.46 12.30 15.68
C ALA A 105 14.68 11.62 16.82
N LEU A 106 13.80 10.68 16.51
CA LEU A 106 13.02 9.91 17.48
C LEU A 106 13.91 9.02 18.34
N LYS A 107 14.89 8.35 17.72
CA LYS A 107 15.91 7.54 18.42
C LYS A 107 16.72 8.40 19.40
N ARG A 108 17.16 9.58 18.98
CA ARG A 108 17.93 10.51 19.85
C ARG A 108 17.08 11.10 20.96
N ASP A 109 15.76 11.25 20.77
CA ASP A 109 14.84 11.63 21.85
C ASP A 109 14.51 10.45 22.79
N SER A 110 15.17 9.31 22.61
CA SER A 110 15.02 8.11 23.45
C SER A 110 13.60 7.55 23.44
N ALA A 111 12.95 7.47 22.27
CA ALA A 111 11.72 6.72 22.11
C ALA A 111 11.88 5.29 22.66
N GLY A 112 10.83 4.74 23.24
CA GLY A 112 10.87 3.40 23.83
C GLY A 112 10.87 2.31 22.75
N ARG A 113 10.07 2.49 21.70
CA ARG A 113 10.02 1.66 20.49
C ARG A 113 9.62 2.56 19.31
N ILE A 114 10.24 2.35 18.15
CA ILE A 114 9.93 3.09 16.93
C ILE A 114 9.50 2.12 15.83
N THR A 115 8.24 2.23 15.40
CA THR A 115 7.72 1.50 14.24
C THR A 115 7.66 2.43 13.04
N ALA A 116 8.44 2.12 12.00
CA ALA A 116 8.36 2.80 10.71
C ALA A 116 7.13 2.28 9.94
N VAL A 117 6.08 3.09 9.84
CA VAL A 117 4.88 2.77 9.05
C VAL A 117 5.06 3.34 7.66
N VAL A 118 5.40 2.48 6.72
CA VAL A 118 5.71 2.82 5.32
C VAL A 118 4.68 2.14 4.41
N PRO A 119 3.50 2.74 4.20
CA PRO A 119 2.41 2.10 3.45
C PRO A 119 2.83 1.63 2.05
N TYR A 120 3.63 2.42 1.34
CA TYR A 120 4.30 2.02 0.12
C TYR A 120 5.81 2.08 0.28
N LEU A 121 6.46 0.92 0.12
CA LEU A 121 7.91 0.78 0.17
C LEU A 121 8.48 0.88 -1.25
N ALA A 122 9.14 2.00 -1.57
CA ALA A 122 9.80 2.19 -2.85
C ALA A 122 10.93 1.16 -3.06
N TYR A 123 11.35 1.00 -4.30
CA TYR A 123 12.39 0.04 -4.71
C TYR A 123 12.02 -1.44 -4.49
N GLY A 124 10.78 -1.78 -4.18
CA GLY A 124 10.33 -3.17 -4.03
C GLY A 124 10.59 -4.06 -5.24
N ARG A 125 10.72 -3.45 -6.44
CA ARG A 125 11.07 -4.15 -7.69
C ARG A 125 12.57 -4.43 -7.82
N SER A 126 13.44 -3.77 -7.03
CA SER A 126 14.89 -3.98 -7.02
C SER A 126 15.30 -4.97 -5.92
N ASP A 127 14.65 -6.13 -5.92
CA ASP A 127 14.74 -7.20 -4.91
C ASP A 127 15.80 -8.26 -5.25
N LYS A 128 16.31 -8.25 -6.47
CA LYS A 128 17.30 -9.22 -6.97
C LYS A 128 18.17 -8.61 -8.07
N LYS A 129 19.24 -9.28 -8.38
CA LYS A 129 20.08 -8.96 -9.55
C LYS A 129 19.49 -9.66 -10.76
N ASP A 130 18.87 -8.92 -11.65
CA ASP A 130 18.35 -9.37 -12.95
C ASP A 130 19.39 -9.29 -14.08
N GLN A 131 20.49 -8.58 -13.83
CA GLN A 131 21.62 -8.42 -14.73
C GLN A 131 22.94 -8.19 -13.96
N PRO A 132 24.11 -8.33 -14.61
CA PRO A 132 25.38 -8.06 -13.97
C PRO A 132 25.55 -6.60 -13.52
N ARG A 133 26.22 -6.40 -12.40
CA ARG A 133 26.66 -5.08 -11.88
C ARG A 133 25.52 -4.14 -11.45
N VAL A 134 24.37 -4.68 -11.07
CA VAL A 134 23.25 -3.92 -10.50
C VAL A 134 23.17 -4.09 -8.99
N PRO A 135 22.61 -3.11 -8.26
CA PRO A 135 22.39 -3.21 -6.82
C PRO A 135 21.17 -4.09 -6.50
N ILE A 136 21.01 -4.39 -5.22
CA ILE A 136 19.73 -4.84 -4.61
C ILE A 136 19.26 -3.69 -3.72
N THR A 137 18.58 -2.71 -4.32
CA THR A 137 18.27 -1.45 -3.64
C THR A 137 17.23 -1.64 -2.54
N ALA A 138 16.31 -2.61 -2.67
CA ALA A 138 15.36 -2.95 -1.62
C ALA A 138 16.07 -3.40 -0.33
N ARG A 139 17.17 -4.16 -0.43
CA ARG A 139 18.00 -4.54 0.70
C ARG A 139 18.70 -3.33 1.32
N LEU A 140 19.31 -2.49 0.51
CA LEU A 140 19.98 -1.27 0.98
C LEU A 140 18.99 -0.39 1.78
N LEU A 141 17.77 -0.20 1.25
CA LEU A 141 16.74 0.60 1.91
C LEU A 141 16.31 0.00 3.24
N ALA A 142 16.12 -1.32 3.32
CA ALA A 142 15.79 -2.00 4.56
C ALA A 142 16.88 -1.79 5.63
N ASP A 143 18.16 -1.91 5.25
CA ASP A 143 19.29 -1.66 6.15
C ASP A 143 19.34 -0.19 6.62
N MET A 144 19.06 0.78 5.73
CA MET A 144 19.03 2.20 6.08
C MET A 144 17.93 2.54 7.08
N ILE A 145 16.72 2.01 6.90
CA ILE A 145 15.58 2.22 7.82
C ILE A 145 15.93 1.70 9.22
N GLN A 146 16.50 0.50 9.29
CA GLN A 146 16.92 -0.10 10.55
C GLN A 146 18.05 0.70 11.22
N LEU A 147 19.10 1.07 10.46
CA LEU A 147 20.24 1.84 10.95
C LEU A 147 19.79 3.21 11.50
N ALA A 148 18.85 3.85 10.83
CA ALA A 148 18.31 5.14 11.23
C ALA A 148 17.55 5.07 12.56
N GLY A 149 17.07 3.91 12.99
CA GLY A 149 16.51 3.76 14.33
C GLY A 149 15.14 3.08 14.41
N ALA A 150 14.64 2.50 13.34
CA ALA A 150 13.43 1.71 13.42
C ALA A 150 13.69 0.39 14.17
N ASP A 151 12.83 0.08 15.16
CA ASP A 151 12.79 -1.19 15.89
C ASP A 151 11.85 -2.20 15.20
N ARG A 152 10.88 -1.70 14.46
CA ARG A 152 9.90 -2.46 13.68
C ARG A 152 9.56 -1.70 12.40
N TYR A 153 9.03 -2.42 11.41
CA TYR A 153 8.42 -1.78 10.23
C TYR A 153 7.01 -2.33 10.00
N LEU A 154 6.19 -1.53 9.31
CA LEU A 154 4.88 -1.89 8.82
C LEU A 154 4.75 -1.39 7.39
N THR A 155 4.33 -2.25 6.47
CA THR A 155 4.10 -1.91 5.07
C THR A 155 2.89 -2.65 4.51
N ILE A 156 2.44 -2.29 3.31
CA ILE A 156 1.27 -2.90 2.66
C ILE A 156 1.69 -3.44 1.29
N ASP A 157 1.24 -4.64 0.93
CA ASP A 157 1.37 -5.26 -0.40
C ASP A 157 2.73 -5.08 -1.07
N LEU A 158 3.75 -5.70 -0.53
CA LEU A 158 5.08 -5.71 -1.16
C LEU A 158 5.00 -6.31 -2.57
N HIS A 159 5.59 -5.62 -3.55
CA HIS A 159 5.74 -6.13 -4.92
C HIS A 159 6.43 -7.50 -4.94
N ALA A 160 7.49 -7.64 -4.18
CA ALA A 160 8.23 -8.89 -4.02
C ALA A 160 8.23 -9.30 -2.54
N GLY A 161 7.51 -10.38 -2.20
CA GLY A 161 7.35 -10.85 -0.81
C GLY A 161 8.67 -11.18 -0.11
N GLN A 162 9.72 -11.56 -0.86
CA GLN A 162 11.04 -11.83 -0.30
C GLN A 162 11.73 -10.61 0.31
N VAL A 163 11.28 -9.38 0.01
CA VAL A 163 11.80 -8.14 0.63
C VAL A 163 11.64 -8.17 2.16
N GLN A 164 10.65 -8.90 2.68
CA GLN A 164 10.51 -9.13 4.13
C GLN A 164 11.79 -9.71 4.74
N GLY A 165 12.46 -10.61 4.04
CA GLY A 165 13.72 -11.23 4.49
C GLY A 165 14.94 -10.29 4.43
N PHE A 166 14.79 -9.07 3.92
CA PHE A 166 15.88 -8.08 3.91
C PHE A 166 15.95 -7.27 5.20
N PHE A 167 14.85 -7.19 5.93
CA PHE A 167 14.84 -6.56 7.25
C PHE A 167 15.37 -7.52 8.30
N SER A 168 16.24 -7.04 9.18
CA SER A 168 16.69 -7.78 10.38
C SER A 168 15.85 -7.42 11.61
N ILE A 169 14.95 -6.44 11.50
CA ILE A 169 13.98 -6.06 12.52
C ILE A 169 12.62 -6.72 12.21
N PRO A 170 11.80 -7.00 13.24
CA PRO A 170 10.46 -7.53 13.03
C PRO A 170 9.60 -6.57 12.20
N GLY A 171 8.71 -7.10 11.38
CA GLY A 171 7.82 -6.30 10.56
C GLY A 171 6.52 -6.98 10.23
N ASP A 172 5.52 -6.14 9.98
CA ASP A 172 4.18 -6.55 9.58
C ASP A 172 3.95 -6.10 8.13
N VAL A 173 3.72 -7.07 7.24
CA VAL A 173 3.35 -6.81 5.86
C VAL A 173 1.86 -7.06 5.72
N LEU A 174 1.09 -6.00 5.66
CA LEU A 174 -0.35 -6.02 5.51
C LEU A 174 -0.75 -6.24 4.05
N THR A 175 -2.03 -6.53 3.84
CA THR A 175 -2.59 -6.62 2.49
C THR A 175 -3.87 -5.80 2.37
N ALA A 176 -4.05 -5.12 1.24
CA ALA A 176 -5.30 -4.47 0.86
C ALA A 176 -6.31 -5.44 0.22
N PHE A 177 -5.97 -6.73 0.17
CA PHE A 177 -6.78 -7.77 -0.45
C PHE A 177 -8.25 -7.74 -0.02
N HIS A 178 -8.52 -7.78 1.30
CA HIS A 178 -9.89 -7.75 1.81
C HIS A 178 -10.60 -6.45 1.46
N LEU A 179 -9.92 -5.31 1.59
CA LEU A 179 -10.48 -4.01 1.29
C LEU A 179 -10.93 -3.88 -0.16
N ILE A 180 -10.11 -4.35 -1.10
CA ILE A 180 -10.42 -4.33 -2.53
C ILE A 180 -11.45 -5.40 -2.88
N SER A 181 -11.31 -6.64 -2.37
CA SER A 181 -12.25 -7.72 -2.68
C SER A 181 -13.65 -7.45 -2.16
N ASP A 182 -13.79 -6.91 -0.94
CA ASP A 182 -15.09 -6.56 -0.37
C ASP A 182 -15.77 -5.44 -1.19
N HIS A 183 -15.01 -4.45 -1.69
CA HIS A 183 -15.55 -3.44 -2.60
C HIS A 183 -16.18 -4.05 -3.86
N PHE A 184 -15.57 -5.09 -4.44
CA PHE A 184 -16.14 -5.78 -5.62
C PHE A 184 -17.22 -6.77 -5.25
N ALA A 185 -17.20 -7.39 -4.07
CA ALA A 185 -18.27 -8.23 -3.59
C ALA A 185 -19.59 -7.46 -3.47
N ASP A 186 -19.52 -6.21 -2.96
CA ASP A 186 -20.68 -5.31 -2.83
C ASP A 186 -21.33 -4.91 -4.17
N LYS A 187 -20.61 -5.11 -5.30
CA LYS A 187 -21.15 -4.80 -6.64
C LYS A 187 -22.02 -5.91 -7.22
N GLU A 188 -22.03 -7.10 -6.62
CA GLU A 188 -22.83 -8.24 -7.03
C GLU A 188 -22.70 -8.58 -8.55
N LEU A 189 -21.47 -8.53 -9.07
CA LEU A 189 -21.19 -8.85 -10.47
C LEU A 189 -21.51 -10.35 -10.74
N THR A 190 -22.57 -10.62 -11.51
CA THR A 190 -23.12 -11.99 -11.67
C THR A 190 -22.42 -12.84 -12.74
N ASN A 191 -21.81 -12.20 -13.74
CA ASN A 191 -21.09 -12.88 -14.82
C ASN A 191 -19.75 -12.15 -15.02
N ALA A 192 -18.79 -12.39 -14.12
CA ALA A 192 -17.54 -11.67 -14.09
C ALA A 192 -16.35 -12.62 -13.92
N ALA A 193 -15.17 -12.16 -14.35
CA ALA A 193 -13.89 -12.84 -14.20
C ALA A 193 -12.86 -11.93 -13.57
N VAL A 194 -12.00 -12.49 -12.73
CA VAL A 194 -10.78 -11.80 -12.26
C VAL A 194 -9.67 -12.02 -13.28
N VAL A 195 -8.95 -10.95 -13.63
CA VAL A 195 -7.83 -11.01 -14.57
C VAL A 195 -6.58 -10.45 -13.95
N SER A 196 -5.50 -11.22 -13.95
CA SER A 196 -4.16 -10.76 -13.58
C SER A 196 -3.47 -10.06 -14.76
N THR A 197 -2.78 -8.96 -14.53
CA THR A 197 -2.02 -8.22 -15.54
C THR A 197 -0.81 -8.98 -16.08
N ASP A 198 -0.29 -9.95 -15.29
CA ASP A 198 0.81 -10.83 -15.67
C ASP A 198 0.81 -12.14 -14.85
N LEU A 199 1.74 -13.04 -15.19
CA LEU A 199 1.93 -14.30 -14.47
C LEU A 199 2.53 -14.12 -13.06
N GLY A 200 3.28 -13.06 -12.82
CA GLY A 200 3.89 -12.79 -11.52
C GLY A 200 2.85 -12.53 -10.43
N PHE A 201 1.76 -11.86 -10.79
CA PHE A 201 0.66 -11.56 -9.89
C PHE A 201 -0.44 -12.65 -9.85
N ALA A 202 -0.39 -13.65 -10.74
CA ALA A 202 -1.44 -14.67 -10.88
C ALA A 202 -1.75 -15.42 -9.56
N LYS A 203 -0.75 -15.64 -8.69
CA LYS A 203 -0.97 -16.28 -7.39
C LYS A 203 -1.87 -15.45 -6.48
N LYS A 204 -1.63 -14.14 -6.39
CA LYS A 204 -2.47 -13.20 -5.62
C LYS A 204 -3.85 -13.04 -6.27
N ALA A 205 -3.91 -12.90 -7.59
CA ALA A 205 -5.18 -12.80 -8.32
C ALA A 205 -6.09 -14.04 -8.12
N ARG A 206 -5.51 -15.22 -7.90
CA ARG A 206 -6.29 -16.44 -7.54
C ARG A 206 -7.05 -16.26 -6.23
N ASN A 207 -6.47 -15.59 -5.23
CA ASN A 207 -7.13 -15.34 -3.96
C ASN A 207 -8.35 -14.42 -4.17
N TYR A 208 -8.21 -13.38 -5.00
CA TYR A 208 -9.35 -12.52 -5.38
C TYR A 208 -10.43 -13.32 -6.12
N ALA A 209 -10.06 -14.15 -7.08
CA ALA A 209 -11.00 -14.99 -7.83
C ALA A 209 -11.77 -15.94 -6.88
N ALA A 210 -11.07 -16.56 -5.94
CA ALA A 210 -11.68 -17.43 -4.93
C ALA A 210 -12.63 -16.64 -3.98
N LYS A 211 -12.19 -15.48 -3.46
CA LYS A 211 -13.00 -14.66 -2.57
C LYS A 211 -14.26 -14.13 -3.23
N LEU A 212 -14.16 -13.75 -4.50
CA LEU A 212 -15.28 -13.21 -5.30
C LEU A 212 -16.12 -14.31 -5.98
N ASN A 213 -15.71 -15.58 -5.84
CA ASN A 213 -16.33 -16.72 -6.54
C ASN A 213 -16.40 -16.50 -8.06
N MET A 214 -15.31 -16.02 -8.65
CA MET A 214 -15.18 -15.73 -10.07
C MET A 214 -14.13 -16.61 -10.72
N PRO A 215 -14.23 -16.95 -12.03
CA PRO A 215 -13.14 -17.57 -12.77
C PRO A 215 -11.93 -16.65 -12.85
N LEU A 216 -10.74 -17.25 -12.97
CA LEU A 216 -9.46 -16.55 -13.13
C LEU A 216 -8.98 -16.64 -14.56
N ALA A 217 -8.60 -15.52 -15.12
CA ALA A 217 -7.82 -15.42 -16.34
C ALA A 217 -6.56 -14.59 -16.11
N PHE A 218 -5.59 -14.63 -17.00
CA PHE A 218 -4.39 -13.82 -16.92
C PHE A 218 -3.82 -13.47 -18.30
N VAL A 219 -3.17 -12.32 -18.36
CA VAL A 219 -2.50 -11.85 -19.56
C VAL A 219 -1.06 -12.34 -19.55
N GLU A 220 -0.67 -13.03 -20.61
CA GLU A 220 0.69 -13.51 -20.82
C GLU A 220 1.38 -12.67 -21.90
N LYS A 221 2.56 -12.18 -21.56
CA LYS A 221 3.42 -11.47 -22.51
C LYS A 221 4.38 -12.46 -23.17
N ARG A 222 4.15 -12.78 -24.44
CA ARG A 222 5.05 -13.63 -25.24
C ARG A 222 5.94 -12.78 -26.12
N ARG A 223 7.25 -13.04 -26.04
CA ARG A 223 8.21 -12.49 -26.99
C ARG A 223 8.30 -13.43 -28.19
N THR A 224 7.82 -12.97 -29.34
CA THR A 224 7.92 -13.73 -30.59
C THR A 224 9.08 -13.22 -31.44
N GLY A 225 10.04 -14.10 -31.75
CA GLY A 225 11.16 -13.84 -32.68
C GLY A 225 12.52 -13.61 -32.06
N ASN A 226 13.57 -14.00 -32.78
CA ASN A 226 14.99 -13.93 -32.39
C ASN A 226 15.58 -12.52 -32.38
N ARG A 227 14.80 -11.47 -32.63
CA ARG A 227 15.24 -10.07 -32.67
C ARG A 227 14.38 -9.08 -31.86
N GLY A 228 13.58 -9.57 -30.91
CA GLY A 228 12.98 -8.74 -29.88
C GLY A 228 11.99 -7.64 -30.30
N GLN A 229 11.32 -7.76 -31.46
CA GLN A 229 10.57 -6.64 -32.02
C GLN A 229 9.02 -6.77 -31.99
N SER A 230 8.44 -7.89 -31.59
CA SER A 230 6.99 -7.95 -31.38
C SER A 230 6.64 -8.62 -30.06
N GLU A 231 6.01 -7.87 -29.17
CA GLU A 231 5.40 -8.38 -27.96
C GLU A 231 3.95 -8.72 -28.30
N VAL A 232 3.61 -10.00 -28.26
CA VAL A 232 2.22 -10.46 -28.41
C VAL A 232 1.65 -10.70 -27.02
N MET A 233 0.54 -10.02 -26.74
CA MET A 233 -0.23 -10.26 -25.54
C MET A 233 -1.27 -11.35 -25.84
N SER A 234 -1.30 -12.40 -25.05
CA SER A 234 -2.29 -13.47 -25.12
C SER A 234 -3.06 -13.57 -23.81
N LEU A 235 -4.35 -13.88 -23.90
CA LEU A 235 -5.19 -14.15 -22.75
C LEU A 235 -5.21 -15.67 -22.52
N ILE A 236 -5.03 -16.08 -21.28
CA ILE A 236 -5.24 -17.47 -20.83
C ILE A 236 -6.42 -17.44 -19.87
N GLY A 237 -7.49 -18.15 -20.21
CA GLY A 237 -8.79 -18.13 -19.55
C GLY A 237 -9.87 -17.57 -20.47
N GLU A 238 -11.10 -17.51 -19.97
CA GLU A 238 -12.28 -17.07 -20.72
C GLU A 238 -12.82 -15.75 -20.14
N VAL A 239 -13.14 -14.80 -21.02
CA VAL A 239 -13.71 -13.49 -20.62
C VAL A 239 -14.82 -13.03 -21.58
N ALA A 240 -15.09 -13.79 -22.65
CA ALA A 240 -16.07 -13.39 -23.67
C ALA A 240 -17.47 -13.23 -23.07
N GLY A 241 -18.06 -12.04 -23.24
CA GLY A 241 -19.38 -11.71 -22.71
C GLY A 241 -19.43 -11.52 -21.18
N MET A 242 -18.28 -11.51 -20.48
CA MET A 242 -18.18 -11.33 -19.04
C MET A 242 -17.74 -9.91 -18.68
N ASP A 243 -18.13 -9.45 -17.49
CA ASP A 243 -17.49 -8.33 -16.84
C ASP A 243 -16.11 -8.76 -16.31
N VAL A 244 -15.14 -7.86 -16.30
CA VAL A 244 -13.77 -8.21 -15.95
C VAL A 244 -13.25 -7.29 -14.86
N VAL A 245 -12.68 -7.87 -13.81
CA VAL A 245 -11.95 -7.16 -12.76
C VAL A 245 -10.45 -7.44 -12.94
N ILE A 246 -9.73 -6.46 -13.50
CA ILE A 246 -8.26 -6.54 -13.66
C ILE A 246 -7.62 -6.12 -12.34
N ILE A 247 -6.72 -6.97 -11.81
CA ILE A 247 -6.07 -6.73 -10.51
C ILE A 247 -4.54 -6.73 -10.66
N ASP A 248 -3.90 -5.77 -9.98
CA ASP A 248 -2.44 -5.65 -9.87
C ASP A 248 -2.05 -5.16 -8.46
N ASP A 249 -0.77 -5.21 -8.10
CA ASP A 249 -0.26 -4.63 -6.84
C ASP A 249 -0.03 -3.13 -6.95
N GLU A 250 0.51 -2.66 -8.07
CA GLU A 250 0.81 -1.24 -8.26
C GLU A 250 0.57 -0.75 -9.70
N CYS A 251 0.11 0.48 -9.81
CA CYS A 251 0.07 1.20 -11.08
C CYS A 251 1.24 2.19 -11.14
N LEU A 252 2.35 1.80 -11.80
CA LEU A 252 3.50 2.68 -12.00
C LEU A 252 3.28 3.60 -13.20
N THR A 253 3.40 3.10 -14.42
CA THR A 253 3.20 3.86 -15.67
C THR A 253 1.92 3.49 -16.41
N ALA A 254 1.10 2.63 -15.83
CA ALA A 254 -0.12 2.04 -16.40
C ALA A 254 0.07 1.20 -17.68
N GLY A 255 1.31 0.88 -18.07
CA GLY A 255 1.53 0.11 -19.30
C GLY A 255 0.94 -1.30 -19.26
N SER A 256 1.17 -2.05 -18.17
CA SER A 256 0.60 -3.40 -17.96
C SER A 256 -0.92 -3.38 -17.94
N ILE A 257 -1.50 -2.38 -17.26
CA ILE A 257 -2.96 -2.20 -17.16
C ILE A 257 -3.56 -1.92 -18.54
N VAL A 258 -2.98 -1.00 -19.33
CA VAL A 258 -3.44 -0.69 -20.70
C VAL A 258 -3.42 -1.96 -21.56
N ASN A 259 -2.33 -2.70 -21.52
CA ASN A 259 -2.20 -3.95 -22.26
C ASN A 259 -3.25 -4.98 -21.82
N ALA A 260 -3.49 -5.12 -20.52
CA ALA A 260 -4.50 -6.03 -20.01
C ALA A 260 -5.91 -5.62 -20.43
N VAL A 261 -6.27 -4.33 -20.30
CA VAL A 261 -7.59 -3.81 -20.75
C VAL A 261 -7.81 -4.09 -22.23
N ASN A 262 -6.84 -3.74 -23.08
CA ASN A 262 -6.94 -3.97 -24.51
C ASN A 262 -7.06 -5.47 -24.84
N THR A 263 -6.31 -6.31 -24.14
CA THR A 263 -6.34 -7.76 -24.35
C THR A 263 -7.71 -8.34 -24.01
N VAL A 264 -8.30 -7.99 -22.84
CA VAL A 264 -9.61 -8.52 -22.47
C VAL A 264 -10.72 -7.99 -23.37
N ARG A 265 -10.65 -6.72 -23.79
CA ARG A 265 -11.59 -6.10 -24.75
C ARG A 265 -11.54 -6.83 -26.10
N ASN A 266 -10.35 -7.10 -26.62
CA ASN A 266 -10.16 -7.85 -27.88
C ASN A 266 -10.68 -9.30 -27.80
N ASN A 267 -10.80 -9.84 -26.59
CA ASN A 267 -11.37 -11.16 -26.31
C ASN A 267 -12.85 -11.11 -25.91
N GLY A 268 -13.54 -9.99 -26.13
CA GLY A 268 -14.99 -9.88 -25.98
C GLY A 268 -15.48 -9.60 -24.55
N ALA A 269 -14.63 -9.11 -23.67
CA ALA A 269 -15.07 -8.65 -22.35
C ALA A 269 -16.09 -7.50 -22.48
N LYS A 270 -17.09 -7.51 -21.58
CA LYS A 270 -18.10 -6.43 -21.47
C LYS A 270 -17.57 -5.26 -20.69
N ASP A 271 -17.99 -5.10 -19.46
CA ASP A 271 -17.53 -4.02 -18.60
C ASP A 271 -16.18 -4.38 -17.98
N VAL A 272 -15.25 -3.41 -17.94
CA VAL A 272 -13.92 -3.60 -17.38
C VAL A 272 -13.75 -2.71 -16.17
N TYR A 273 -13.32 -3.32 -15.08
CA TYR A 273 -12.93 -2.69 -13.83
C TYR A 273 -11.43 -2.92 -13.63
N VAL A 274 -10.75 -1.97 -13.02
CA VAL A 274 -9.31 -2.07 -12.73
C VAL A 274 -9.10 -1.82 -11.24
N ALA A 275 -8.30 -2.64 -10.59
CA ALA A 275 -7.92 -2.43 -9.20
C ALA A 275 -6.42 -2.63 -8.97
N PHE A 276 -5.84 -1.80 -8.13
CA PHE A 276 -4.46 -1.93 -7.66
C PHE A 276 -4.29 -1.28 -6.30
N THR A 277 -3.39 -1.82 -5.49
CA THR A 277 -3.14 -1.27 -4.15
C THR A 277 -2.44 0.09 -4.24
N HIS A 278 -1.35 0.19 -4.99
CA HIS A 278 -0.48 1.36 -4.97
C HIS A 278 -0.61 2.23 -6.23
N ALA A 279 -1.17 3.42 -6.05
CA ALA A 279 -1.31 4.41 -7.12
C ALA A 279 -0.04 5.27 -7.24
N VAL A 280 1.05 4.69 -7.77
CA VAL A 280 2.31 5.44 -7.99
C VAL A 280 2.11 6.50 -9.08
N LEU A 281 1.37 6.18 -10.13
CA LEU A 281 0.92 7.06 -11.22
C LEU A 281 2.06 7.90 -11.84
N ALA A 282 3.21 7.28 -12.07
CA ALA A 282 4.38 7.95 -12.61
C ALA A 282 4.28 8.20 -14.13
N GLY A 283 4.94 9.26 -14.60
CA GLY A 283 5.03 9.59 -16.01
C GLY A 283 3.65 9.71 -16.67
N PRO A 284 3.39 8.96 -17.77
CA PRO A 284 2.14 9.06 -18.55
C PRO A 284 0.96 8.26 -17.96
N ALA A 285 1.05 7.77 -16.71
CA ALA A 285 0.07 6.85 -16.15
C ALA A 285 -1.35 7.42 -16.16
N VAL A 286 -1.53 8.66 -15.71
CA VAL A 286 -2.84 9.31 -15.62
C VAL A 286 -3.48 9.44 -17.00
N GLU A 287 -2.72 9.92 -18.00
CA GLU A 287 -3.22 10.07 -19.36
C GLU A 287 -3.58 8.72 -19.99
N ARG A 288 -2.78 7.68 -19.71
CA ARG A 288 -3.06 6.31 -20.16
C ARG A 288 -4.35 5.78 -19.54
N LEU A 289 -4.50 5.91 -18.22
CA LEU A 289 -5.71 5.46 -17.52
C LEU A 289 -6.95 6.23 -17.99
N LYS A 290 -6.82 7.55 -18.24
CA LYS A 290 -7.91 8.39 -18.72
C LYS A 290 -8.39 8.00 -20.12
N SER A 291 -7.50 7.45 -20.95
CA SER A 291 -7.84 7.00 -22.31
C SER A 291 -8.53 5.64 -22.35
N LEU A 292 -8.60 4.91 -21.22
CA LEU A 292 -9.22 3.60 -21.16
C LEU A 292 -10.73 3.70 -21.00
N ASP A 293 -11.45 2.85 -21.74
CA ASP A 293 -12.88 2.61 -21.52
C ASP A 293 -13.05 1.59 -20.39
N VAL A 294 -12.97 2.07 -19.14
CA VAL A 294 -13.16 1.28 -17.93
C VAL A 294 -14.22 1.91 -17.05
N LYS A 295 -15.06 1.07 -16.43
CA LYS A 295 -16.17 1.51 -15.59
C LYS A 295 -15.67 2.18 -14.31
N GLU A 296 -14.65 1.61 -13.71
CA GLU A 296 -14.12 2.09 -12.45
C GLU A 296 -12.66 1.68 -12.29
N ILE A 297 -11.90 2.56 -11.63
CA ILE A 297 -10.54 2.31 -11.19
C ILE A 297 -10.55 2.36 -9.66
N VAL A 298 -10.25 1.24 -9.02
CA VAL A 298 -10.20 1.11 -7.56
C VAL A 298 -8.75 1.10 -7.10
N THR A 299 -8.43 1.93 -6.14
CA THR A 299 -7.09 1.96 -5.53
C THR A 299 -7.17 2.32 -4.06
N THR A 300 -6.02 2.41 -3.39
CA THR A 300 -5.97 2.79 -1.99
C THR A 300 -5.23 4.13 -1.77
N ASN A 301 -5.32 4.67 -0.56
CA ASN A 301 -4.58 5.85 -0.14
C ASN A 301 -3.21 5.53 0.48
N THR A 302 -2.60 4.39 0.15
CA THR A 302 -1.20 4.07 0.52
C THR A 302 -0.20 5.10 0.00
N LEU A 303 -0.55 5.76 -1.10
CA LEU A 303 0.13 6.91 -1.67
C LEU A 303 -0.85 8.08 -1.79
N PRO A 304 -0.43 9.32 -1.52
CA PRO A 304 -1.30 10.48 -1.74
C PRO A 304 -1.56 10.66 -3.23
N ILE A 305 -2.84 10.79 -3.59
CA ILE A 305 -3.26 11.08 -4.98
C ILE A 305 -3.74 12.53 -5.02
N PRO A 306 -2.96 13.47 -5.55
CA PRO A 306 -3.37 14.85 -5.72
C PRO A 306 -4.66 14.96 -6.56
N GLU A 307 -5.49 15.94 -6.27
CA GLU A 307 -6.77 16.13 -6.96
C GLU A 307 -6.61 16.22 -8.48
N SER A 308 -5.54 16.84 -8.96
CA SER A 308 -5.18 16.94 -10.37
C SER A 308 -4.88 15.60 -11.06
N ARG A 309 -4.65 14.52 -10.29
CA ARG A 309 -4.40 13.17 -10.80
C ARG A 309 -5.55 12.21 -10.58
N ARG A 310 -6.63 12.67 -9.93
CA ARG A 310 -7.83 11.86 -9.71
C ARG A 310 -8.66 11.81 -10.98
N LEU A 311 -9.05 10.62 -11.37
CA LEU A 311 -9.97 10.42 -12.49
C LEU A 311 -11.42 10.40 -11.98
N PRO A 312 -12.40 10.81 -12.79
CA PRO A 312 -13.82 10.85 -12.37
C PRO A 312 -14.39 9.49 -11.96
N ASN A 313 -13.85 8.41 -12.53
CA ASN A 313 -14.22 7.03 -12.25
C ASN A 313 -13.26 6.32 -11.29
N MET A 314 -12.46 7.09 -10.51
CA MET A 314 -11.52 6.54 -9.55
C MET A 314 -12.13 6.50 -8.16
N THR A 315 -12.14 5.32 -7.55
CA THR A 315 -12.50 5.08 -6.13
C THR A 315 -11.23 4.85 -5.32
N ILE A 316 -11.05 5.62 -4.26
CA ILE A 316 -9.89 5.53 -3.38
C ILE A 316 -10.36 4.97 -2.04
N LEU A 317 -9.89 3.77 -1.70
CA LEU A 317 -10.20 3.08 -0.44
C LEU A 317 -9.16 3.45 0.62
N SER A 318 -9.61 3.72 1.84
CA SER A 318 -8.69 4.07 2.93
C SER A 318 -8.10 2.85 3.60
N VAL A 319 -6.77 2.81 3.72
CA VAL A 319 -6.04 1.80 4.51
C VAL A 319 -5.85 2.22 5.97
N ALA A 320 -6.37 3.37 6.38
CA ALA A 320 -6.23 3.86 7.75
C ALA A 320 -6.81 2.92 8.81
N PRO A 321 -8.00 2.30 8.62
CA PRO A 321 -8.51 1.32 9.58
C PRO A 321 -7.58 0.10 9.73
N LEU A 322 -7.01 -0.39 8.62
CA LEU A 322 -6.08 -1.52 8.64
C LEU A 322 -4.79 -1.17 9.41
N ILE A 323 -4.21 -0.02 9.14
CA ILE A 323 -3.01 0.47 9.86
C ILE A 323 -3.32 0.70 11.33
N GLY A 324 -4.44 1.36 11.65
CA GLY A 324 -4.85 1.68 13.02
C GLY A 324 -5.10 0.44 13.87
N GLU A 325 -5.73 -0.59 13.30
CA GLU A 325 -5.94 -1.87 13.99
C GLU A 325 -4.61 -2.55 14.32
N VAL A 326 -3.65 -2.57 13.37
CA VAL A 326 -2.32 -3.15 13.63
C VAL A 326 -1.56 -2.36 14.68
N ILE A 327 -1.61 -1.03 14.64
CA ILE A 327 -1.00 -0.17 15.67
C ILE A 327 -1.55 -0.53 17.05
N THR A 328 -2.87 -0.62 17.17
CA THR A 328 -3.55 -0.94 18.43
C THR A 328 -3.15 -2.33 18.92
N ARG A 329 -3.23 -3.35 18.07
CA ARG A 329 -2.85 -4.73 18.43
C ARG A 329 -1.39 -4.83 18.83
N ALA A 330 -0.47 -4.24 18.06
CA ALA A 330 0.96 -4.26 18.32
C ALA A 330 1.33 -3.55 19.64
N HIS A 331 0.63 -2.47 19.97
CA HIS A 331 0.82 -1.75 21.22
C HIS A 331 0.41 -2.60 22.43
N TYR A 332 -0.74 -3.26 22.36
CA TYR A 332 -1.27 -4.09 23.43
C TYR A 332 -0.77 -5.55 23.42
N GLY A 333 0.20 -5.89 22.57
CA GLY A 333 0.75 -7.25 22.48
C GLY A 333 -0.25 -8.29 21.97
N ARG A 334 -1.28 -7.87 21.23
CA ARG A 334 -2.29 -8.75 20.62
C ARG A 334 -1.81 -9.30 19.29
N SER A 335 -2.31 -10.49 18.89
CA SER A 335 -2.00 -11.07 17.59
C SER A 335 -2.50 -10.18 16.44
N VAL A 336 -1.64 -9.97 15.47
CA VAL A 336 -1.98 -9.30 14.19
C VAL A 336 -2.20 -10.32 13.06
N GLY A 337 -1.93 -11.60 13.32
CA GLY A 337 -1.96 -12.67 12.31
C GLY A 337 -3.31 -12.85 11.59
N GLU A 338 -4.42 -12.54 12.27
CA GLU A 338 -5.76 -12.61 11.68
C GLU A 338 -5.99 -11.58 10.56
N LEU A 339 -5.16 -10.52 10.51
CA LEU A 339 -5.25 -9.45 9.52
C LEU A 339 -4.45 -9.75 8.23
N PHE A 340 -3.69 -10.86 8.21
CA PHE A 340 -2.83 -11.27 7.09
C PHE A 340 -3.40 -12.43 6.27
N ASN A 341 -4.53 -13.00 6.65
CA ASN A 341 -5.12 -14.14 5.95
C ASN A 341 -5.71 -13.67 4.60
N GLU A 342 -5.04 -14.06 3.49
CA GLU A 342 -5.53 -13.93 2.12
C GLU A 342 -6.28 -15.18 1.67
#